data_879713e6b0f774af460e47ed2a47b539
#
_entry.id   879713e6b0f774af460e47ed2a47b539
#
_cell.length_a   1.000
_cell.length_b   1.000
_cell.length_c   1.000
_cell.angle_alpha   90.00
_cell.angle_beta   90.00
_cell.angle_gamma   90.00
#
_symmetry.space_group_name_H-M   'P 1'
#
loop_
_entity.id
_entity.type
_entity.pdbx_description
1 polymer ?
#
loop_
_entity_poly.entity_id
_entity_poly.type
_entity_poly.pdbx_seq_one_letter_code
_entity_poly.pdbx_strand_id
1 'polypeptide(L)'
;EIERILYFESFVVTDPGMTDLEKGQILDEEEYFEALENYGEEFSAGMGAESVKILLSEMNLEEEISEVVSQIEGTNSEAKIKKLSKRLKILKGFLSSSNKPEWMILDVLPVLPPDLRPLVPLEGGRFATSDLNDLYRRVINRNNRLKRLLELSAPEIIVRNEKRMLQESVDALLDNGRRGRAITGSNKRPLKSLSDMIKGKQGRFRQNLLGKRVDYSGRSVIVVGPTLKLHQCGLPKKMALELFKPFVFGRLQNMELATTIKGAKRMVEREEPVVWDILAEVIREHPILLNRAPTLHRLGIQAFEPTLIEGKAIQLHPLVCKAYNADFDGDQMAVHVPLTLESQLECRALMMASNNILSPSNGRPIIDPSQDVVLGIYYMTKSKLNSLGEGSIFADVDEVKRAYDSKQVDLQAIIKCRIDNSDGTTDLVETTVGRTILWGVVPKEIPFEKVNKPLNSKAISDLINTSY
;
A
#
# COMPACT_ATOMS: atom_id res chain seq x y z
N GLU A 1 37.58 -4.11 -2.09
CA GLU A 1 38.69 -4.30 -3.06
C GLU A 1 38.39 -3.62 -4.39
N ILE A 2 37.33 -3.99 -5.12
CA ILE A 2 36.97 -3.34 -6.40
C ILE A 2 36.77 -1.83 -6.25
N GLU A 3 36.17 -1.35 -5.16
CA GLU A 3 36.00 0.07 -4.90
C GLU A 3 37.35 0.83 -4.85
N ARG A 4 38.38 0.23 -4.24
CA ARG A 4 39.72 0.83 -4.18
C ARG A 4 40.32 1.02 -5.57
N ILE A 5 40.09 0.08 -6.47
CA ILE A 5 40.54 0.15 -7.87
C ILE A 5 39.77 1.24 -8.62
N LEU A 6 38.43 1.24 -8.53
CA LEU A 6 37.55 2.18 -9.24
C LEU A 6 37.76 3.64 -8.82
N TYR A 7 38.15 3.87 -7.56
CA TYR A 7 38.41 5.21 -7.02
C TYR A 7 39.87 5.61 -7.01
N PHE A 8 40.72 4.87 -7.77
CA PHE A 8 42.12 5.17 -7.95
C PHE A 8 42.94 5.16 -6.64
N GLU A 9 42.63 4.25 -5.73
CA GLU A 9 43.35 4.03 -4.48
C GLU A 9 44.36 2.87 -4.57
N SER A 10 44.14 1.88 -5.46
CA SER A 10 45.02 0.73 -5.65
C SER A 10 45.09 0.34 -7.13
N PHE A 11 46.21 -0.26 -7.51
CA PHE A 11 46.43 -0.82 -8.83
C PHE A 11 45.88 -2.25 -8.93
N VAL A 12 45.56 -2.70 -10.13
CA VAL A 12 45.23 -4.08 -10.42
C VAL A 12 46.09 -4.56 -11.59
N VAL A 13 46.67 -5.73 -11.47
CA VAL A 13 47.49 -6.34 -12.52
C VAL A 13 46.55 -6.82 -13.62
N THR A 14 46.71 -6.24 -14.83
CA THR A 14 45.94 -6.62 -16.02
C THR A 14 46.61 -7.72 -16.79
N ASP A 15 47.94 -7.63 -16.96
CA ASP A 15 48.76 -8.64 -17.59
C ASP A 15 50.00 -8.89 -16.72
N PRO A 16 50.19 -10.09 -16.20
CA PRO A 16 51.35 -10.43 -15.38
C PRO A 16 52.65 -10.62 -16.17
N GLY A 17 52.59 -10.76 -17.51
CA GLY A 17 53.78 -11.07 -18.31
C GLY A 17 54.54 -12.31 -17.86
N MET A 18 55.87 -12.20 -17.75
CA MET A 18 56.75 -13.25 -17.21
C MET A 18 57.15 -13.02 -15.75
N THR A 19 56.33 -12.35 -14.97
CA THR A 19 56.60 -12.02 -13.56
C THR A 19 55.90 -12.98 -12.60
N ASP A 20 56.27 -12.97 -11.31
CA ASP A 20 55.64 -13.79 -10.26
C ASP A 20 54.28 -13.23 -9.80
N LEU A 21 53.75 -12.18 -10.47
CA LEU A 21 52.47 -11.56 -10.15
C LEU A 21 51.31 -12.39 -10.73
N GLU A 22 50.17 -12.36 -10.03
CA GLU A 22 48.96 -13.02 -10.50
C GLU A 22 48.02 -12.03 -11.23
N LYS A 23 47.36 -12.49 -12.31
CA LYS A 23 46.35 -11.68 -12.99
C LYS A 23 45.19 -11.32 -12.06
N GLY A 24 44.86 -10.05 -11.95
CA GLY A 24 43.84 -9.54 -11.05
C GLY A 24 44.33 -9.32 -9.60
N GLN A 25 45.64 -9.50 -9.33
CA GLN A 25 46.23 -9.13 -8.04
C GLN A 25 46.13 -7.62 -7.83
N ILE A 26 45.77 -7.23 -6.59
CA ILE A 26 45.66 -5.83 -6.20
C ILE A 26 46.98 -5.42 -5.56
N LEU A 27 47.52 -4.34 -6.01
CA LEU A 27 48.77 -3.75 -5.51
C LEU A 27 48.46 -2.36 -4.91
N ASP A 28 49.02 -2.09 -3.75
CA ASP A 28 49.04 -0.75 -3.21
C ASP A 28 50.11 0.10 -3.95
N GLU A 29 50.14 1.39 -3.75
CA GLU A 29 51.02 2.28 -4.48
C GLU A 29 52.52 1.95 -4.23
N GLU A 30 52.85 1.54 -2.99
CA GLU A 30 54.19 1.11 -2.62
C GLU A 30 54.56 -0.22 -3.31
N GLU A 31 53.70 -1.22 -3.25
CA GLU A 31 53.88 -2.51 -3.89
C GLU A 31 54.00 -2.43 -5.43
N TYR A 32 53.26 -1.46 -6.00
CA TYR A 32 53.34 -1.21 -7.44
C TYR A 32 54.70 -0.65 -7.85
N PHE A 33 55.25 0.30 -7.08
CA PHE A 33 56.57 0.87 -7.35
C PHE A 33 57.70 -0.15 -7.12
N GLU A 34 57.60 -1.00 -6.08
CA GLU A 34 58.53 -2.11 -5.86
C GLU A 34 58.50 -3.11 -7.04
N ALA A 35 57.33 -3.45 -7.53
CA ALA A 35 57.18 -4.31 -8.68
C ALA A 35 57.75 -3.70 -9.95
N LEU A 36 57.58 -2.36 -10.11
CA LEU A 36 58.14 -1.62 -11.26
C LEU A 36 59.68 -1.58 -11.21
N GLU A 37 60.28 -1.47 -10.03
CA GLU A 37 61.74 -1.50 -9.87
C GLU A 37 62.29 -2.91 -10.10
N ASN A 38 61.57 -3.97 -9.73
CA ASN A 38 62.00 -5.36 -9.88
C ASN A 38 61.83 -5.91 -11.29
N TYR A 39 60.73 -5.59 -11.96
CA TYR A 39 60.29 -6.24 -13.21
C TYR A 39 60.23 -5.24 -14.40
N GLY A 40 60.38 -3.93 -14.15
CA GLY A 40 60.33 -2.93 -15.21
C GLY A 40 58.99 -2.87 -15.95
N GLU A 41 59.03 -2.91 -17.29
CA GLU A 41 57.83 -2.87 -18.14
C GLU A 41 57.32 -4.30 -18.55
N GLU A 42 57.81 -5.36 -17.90
CA GLU A 42 57.42 -6.74 -18.25
C GLU A 42 55.99 -7.11 -17.80
N PHE A 43 55.35 -6.31 -16.93
CA PHE A 43 53.95 -6.50 -16.52
C PHE A 43 53.15 -5.21 -16.79
N SER A 44 51.81 -5.39 -16.85
CA SER A 44 50.89 -4.28 -17.02
C SER A 44 49.93 -4.23 -15.84
N ALA A 45 49.84 -3.08 -15.19
CA ALA A 45 48.87 -2.81 -14.13
C ALA A 45 48.23 -1.44 -14.33
N GLY A 46 47.00 -1.32 -13.91
CA GLY A 46 46.27 -0.04 -14.06
C GLY A 46 45.26 0.21 -12.95
N MET A 47 44.66 1.36 -12.97
CA MET A 47 43.64 1.81 -12.03
C MET A 47 42.34 2.13 -12.75
N GLY A 48 41.24 2.16 -12.00
CA GLY A 48 39.95 2.62 -12.48
C GLY A 48 39.14 1.57 -13.25
N ALA A 49 38.02 1.99 -13.76
CA ALA A 49 37.07 1.12 -14.45
C ALA A 49 37.63 0.53 -15.76
N GLU A 50 38.58 1.23 -16.39
CA GLU A 50 39.24 0.75 -17.64
C GLU A 50 39.99 -0.54 -17.41
N SER A 51 40.78 -0.65 -16.34
CA SER A 51 41.52 -1.86 -15.98
C SER A 51 40.60 -3.03 -15.63
N VAL A 52 39.54 -2.78 -14.94
CA VAL A 52 38.50 -3.77 -14.64
C VAL A 52 37.83 -4.28 -15.94
N LYS A 53 37.57 -3.37 -16.88
CA LYS A 53 37.00 -3.73 -18.18
C LYS A 53 37.93 -4.65 -18.98
N ILE A 54 39.23 -4.38 -18.99
CA ILE A 54 40.23 -5.23 -19.66
C ILE A 54 40.17 -6.65 -19.08
N LEU A 55 40.21 -6.78 -17.75
CA LEU A 55 40.11 -8.07 -17.06
C LEU A 55 38.83 -8.82 -17.40
N LEU A 56 37.70 -8.12 -17.48
CA LEU A 56 36.41 -8.72 -17.81
C LEU A 56 36.31 -9.13 -19.31
N SER A 57 36.95 -8.41 -20.22
CA SER A 57 36.93 -8.70 -21.64
C SER A 57 37.79 -9.92 -21.98
N GLU A 58 38.86 -10.15 -21.22
CA GLU A 58 39.78 -11.27 -21.40
C GLU A 58 39.34 -12.55 -20.66
N MET A 59 38.28 -12.48 -19.86
CA MET A 59 37.76 -13.59 -19.08
C MET A 59 37.13 -14.67 -19.99
N ASN A 60 37.63 -15.88 -19.93
CA ASN A 60 37.00 -17.05 -20.59
C ASN A 60 35.98 -17.69 -19.64
N LEU A 61 34.67 -17.49 -19.91
CA LEU A 61 33.59 -17.98 -19.05
C LEU A 61 33.55 -19.50 -18.91
N GLU A 62 33.94 -20.27 -19.94
CA GLU A 62 33.90 -21.74 -19.93
C GLU A 62 35.02 -22.32 -19.03
N GLU A 63 36.21 -21.75 -19.11
CA GLU A 63 37.34 -22.12 -18.26
C GLU A 63 37.07 -21.79 -16.79
N GLU A 64 36.60 -20.61 -16.51
CA GLU A 64 36.21 -20.15 -15.15
C GLU A 64 35.12 -21.05 -14.53
N ILE A 65 34.12 -21.44 -15.31
CA ILE A 65 33.07 -22.35 -14.86
C ILE A 65 33.65 -23.71 -14.50
N SER A 66 34.53 -24.26 -15.34
CA SER A 66 35.17 -25.54 -15.12
C SER A 66 36.03 -25.55 -13.86
N GLU A 67 36.79 -24.48 -13.67
CA GLU A 67 37.60 -24.28 -12.46
C GLU A 67 36.76 -24.17 -11.19
N VAL A 68 35.69 -23.36 -11.19
CA VAL A 68 34.79 -23.20 -10.05
C VAL A 68 34.07 -24.51 -9.70
N VAL A 69 33.69 -25.31 -10.71
CA VAL A 69 33.11 -26.66 -10.51
C VAL A 69 34.09 -27.57 -9.81
N SER A 70 35.34 -27.64 -10.30
CA SER A 70 36.41 -28.50 -9.69
C SER A 70 36.73 -28.04 -8.25
N GLN A 71 36.72 -26.74 -7.98
CA GLN A 71 36.87 -26.20 -6.62
C GLN A 71 35.71 -26.58 -5.68
N ILE A 72 34.49 -26.65 -6.20
CA ILE A 72 33.32 -27.10 -5.42
C ILE A 72 33.44 -28.57 -5.05
N GLU A 73 33.85 -29.40 -6.01
CA GLU A 73 34.04 -30.86 -5.83
C GLU A 73 35.20 -31.18 -4.87
N GLY A 74 36.24 -30.35 -4.86
CA GLY A 74 37.41 -30.53 -4.00
C GLY A 74 37.27 -29.96 -2.58
N THR A 75 36.15 -29.30 -2.24
CA THR A 75 36.00 -28.58 -0.96
C THR A 75 34.84 -29.12 -0.12
N ASN A 76 35.15 -29.53 1.13
CA ASN A 76 34.12 -29.98 2.11
C ASN A 76 33.54 -28.87 3.00
N SER A 77 33.97 -27.61 2.83
CA SER A 77 33.49 -26.48 3.64
C SER A 77 32.19 -25.91 3.10
N GLU A 78 31.10 -26.04 3.84
CA GLU A 78 29.76 -25.56 3.46
C GLU A 78 29.73 -24.06 3.14
N ALA A 79 30.47 -23.24 3.87
CA ALA A 79 30.57 -21.80 3.66
C ALA A 79 31.27 -21.47 2.31
N LYS A 80 32.35 -22.21 1.96
CA LYS A 80 33.06 -22.05 0.69
C LYS A 80 32.18 -22.52 -0.46
N ILE A 81 31.52 -23.68 -0.35
CA ILE A 81 30.58 -24.20 -1.35
C ILE A 81 29.48 -23.19 -1.63
N LYS A 82 28.89 -22.57 -0.62
CA LYS A 82 27.85 -21.55 -0.78
C LYS A 82 28.35 -20.30 -1.53
N LYS A 83 29.60 -19.87 -1.27
CA LYS A 83 30.24 -18.73 -1.97
C LYS A 83 30.52 -19.08 -3.43
N LEU A 84 31.10 -20.23 -3.70
CA LEU A 84 31.43 -20.73 -5.03
C LEU A 84 30.16 -20.99 -5.86
N SER A 85 29.10 -21.55 -5.27
CA SER A 85 27.81 -21.76 -5.94
C SER A 85 27.15 -20.45 -6.38
N LYS A 86 27.30 -19.37 -5.61
CA LYS A 86 26.83 -18.04 -6.02
C LYS A 86 27.61 -17.52 -7.22
N ARG A 87 28.94 -17.66 -7.21
CA ARG A 87 29.82 -17.30 -8.33
C ARG A 87 29.45 -18.10 -9.60
N LEU A 88 29.31 -19.43 -9.46
CA LEU A 88 28.92 -20.34 -10.55
C LEU A 88 27.56 -19.94 -11.16
N LYS A 89 26.59 -19.57 -10.33
CA LYS A 89 25.27 -19.11 -10.80
C LYS A 89 25.38 -17.88 -11.69
N ILE A 90 26.24 -16.92 -11.32
CA ILE A 90 26.46 -15.69 -12.11
C ILE A 90 27.15 -16.02 -13.44
N LEU A 91 28.25 -16.82 -13.41
CA LEU A 91 28.99 -17.22 -14.60
C LEU A 91 28.10 -17.99 -15.61
N LYS A 92 27.31 -18.96 -15.12
CA LYS A 92 26.32 -19.67 -15.94
C LYS A 92 25.24 -18.74 -16.49
N GLY A 93 24.83 -17.71 -15.71
CA GLY A 93 23.91 -16.69 -16.16
C GLY A 93 24.45 -15.87 -17.34
N PHE A 94 25.73 -15.50 -17.35
CA PHE A 94 26.39 -14.86 -18.48
C PHE A 94 26.50 -15.80 -19.69
N LEU A 95 26.92 -17.06 -19.49
CA LEU A 95 27.06 -18.02 -20.55
C LEU A 95 25.72 -18.35 -21.23
N SER A 96 24.64 -18.46 -20.47
CA SER A 96 23.29 -18.76 -20.99
C SER A 96 22.58 -17.56 -21.64
N SER A 97 23.09 -16.36 -21.44
CA SER A 97 22.56 -15.14 -22.02
C SER A 97 23.48 -14.60 -23.11
N SER A 98 22.97 -13.64 -23.89
CA SER A 98 23.77 -12.89 -24.87
C SER A 98 24.61 -11.77 -24.25
N ASN A 99 24.61 -11.63 -22.92
CA ASN A 99 25.31 -10.56 -22.21
C ASN A 99 26.78 -10.91 -22.01
N LYS A 100 27.65 -9.93 -22.25
CA LYS A 100 29.08 -10.06 -22.02
C LYS A 100 29.48 -9.48 -20.68
N PRO A 101 30.45 -10.06 -19.94
CA PRO A 101 30.91 -9.53 -18.65
C PRO A 101 31.43 -8.10 -18.74
N GLU A 102 32.11 -7.75 -19.84
CA GLU A 102 32.64 -6.38 -20.06
C GLU A 102 31.58 -5.30 -20.06
N TRP A 103 30.30 -5.63 -20.34
CA TRP A 103 29.20 -4.68 -20.31
C TRP A 103 28.79 -4.23 -18.91
N MET A 104 29.36 -4.81 -17.88
CA MET A 104 29.21 -4.30 -16.50
C MET A 104 29.88 -2.93 -16.34
N ILE A 105 30.82 -2.59 -17.22
CA ILE A 105 31.45 -1.26 -17.29
C ILE A 105 30.79 -0.47 -18.42
N LEU A 106 30.27 0.71 -18.08
CA LEU A 106 29.57 1.56 -19.03
C LEU A 106 30.56 2.43 -19.81
N ASP A 107 30.60 2.33 -21.13
CA ASP A 107 31.31 3.27 -22.02
C ASP A 107 30.45 4.47 -22.36
N VAL A 108 29.15 4.26 -22.51
CA VAL A 108 28.17 5.28 -22.84
C VAL A 108 27.11 5.34 -21.75
N LEU A 109 26.93 6.52 -21.20
CA LEU A 109 25.91 6.75 -20.18
C LEU A 109 24.56 7.05 -20.85
N PRO A 110 23.49 6.27 -20.60
CA PRO A 110 22.17 6.57 -21.14
C PRO A 110 21.58 7.81 -20.46
N VAL A 111 20.91 8.63 -21.26
CA VAL A 111 20.29 9.88 -20.80
C VAL A 111 18.77 9.73 -20.88
N LEU A 112 18.08 10.05 -19.79
CA LEU A 112 16.62 10.07 -19.77
C LEU A 112 16.07 11.12 -20.75
N PRO A 113 14.93 10.82 -21.42
CA PRO A 113 14.22 11.80 -22.22
C PRO A 113 13.87 13.07 -21.43
N PRO A 114 13.83 14.25 -22.07
CA PRO A 114 13.55 15.53 -21.41
C PRO A 114 12.22 15.56 -20.66
N ASP A 115 11.18 14.90 -21.16
CA ASP A 115 9.87 14.86 -20.52
C ASP A 115 9.87 14.17 -19.15
N LEU A 116 10.81 13.25 -18.92
CA LEU A 116 10.96 12.56 -17.63
C LEU A 116 11.83 13.33 -16.63
N ARG A 117 12.50 14.43 -17.06
CA ARG A 117 13.29 15.35 -16.25
C ARG A 117 12.96 16.80 -16.60
N PRO A 118 11.71 17.23 -16.41
CA PRO A 118 11.23 18.48 -16.95
C PRO A 118 11.93 19.71 -16.36
N LEU A 119 12.01 20.75 -17.18
CA LEU A 119 12.41 22.11 -16.82
C LEU A 119 11.16 22.99 -16.99
N VAL A 120 10.57 23.42 -15.86
CA VAL A 120 9.32 24.18 -15.85
C VAL A 120 9.61 25.65 -15.52
N PRO A 121 9.21 26.61 -16.36
CA PRO A 121 9.31 28.03 -16.02
C PRO A 121 8.30 28.38 -14.92
N LEU A 122 8.76 29.12 -13.93
CA LEU A 122 7.95 29.70 -12.86
C LEU A 122 7.76 31.19 -13.10
N GLU A 123 6.76 31.78 -12.44
CA GLU A 123 6.56 33.23 -12.43
C GLU A 123 7.80 33.94 -11.89
N GLY A 124 8.19 35.06 -12.54
CA GLY A 124 9.40 35.80 -12.19
C GLY A 124 10.69 35.31 -12.84
N GLY A 125 10.63 34.58 -13.97
CA GLY A 125 11.80 34.17 -14.77
C GLY A 125 12.68 33.09 -14.13
N ARG A 126 12.20 32.44 -13.05
CA ARG A 126 12.86 31.30 -12.41
C ARG A 126 12.39 29.99 -13.03
N PHE A 127 13.26 28.99 -12.98
CA PHE A 127 12.95 27.66 -13.47
C PHE A 127 12.94 26.65 -12.32
N ALA A 128 11.92 25.78 -12.28
CA ALA A 128 11.97 24.57 -11.48
C ALA A 128 12.52 23.44 -12.35
N THR A 129 13.54 22.78 -11.88
CA THR A 129 14.21 21.69 -12.60
C THR A 129 14.24 20.42 -11.77
N SER A 130 14.26 19.28 -12.45
CA SER A 130 14.50 18.00 -11.81
C SER A 130 15.94 17.93 -11.29
N ASP A 131 16.14 17.31 -10.13
CA ASP A 131 17.47 17.07 -9.54
C ASP A 131 18.39 16.27 -10.49
N LEU A 132 17.82 15.44 -11.37
CA LEU A 132 18.56 14.69 -12.39
C LEU A 132 19.31 15.60 -13.37
N ASN A 133 18.75 16.74 -13.74
CA ASN A 133 19.41 17.68 -14.63
C ASN A 133 20.71 18.23 -14.03
N ASP A 134 20.73 18.47 -12.72
CA ASP A 134 21.94 18.90 -12.00
C ASP A 134 22.99 17.78 -11.96
N LEU A 135 22.56 16.53 -11.73
CA LEU A 135 23.46 15.39 -11.73
C LEU A 135 24.05 15.12 -13.12
N TYR A 136 23.26 15.15 -14.19
CA TYR A 136 23.75 15.04 -15.57
C TYR A 136 24.73 16.18 -15.91
N ARG A 137 24.40 17.40 -15.54
CA ARG A 137 25.28 18.56 -15.77
C ARG A 137 26.65 18.40 -15.09
N ARG A 138 26.69 17.84 -13.88
CA ARG A 138 27.94 17.53 -13.17
C ARG A 138 28.78 16.50 -13.93
N VAL A 139 28.16 15.41 -14.39
CA VAL A 139 28.83 14.38 -15.19
C VAL A 139 29.41 14.98 -16.47
N ILE A 140 28.63 15.75 -17.22
CA ILE A 140 29.04 16.37 -18.47
C ILE A 140 30.23 17.35 -18.23
N ASN A 141 30.13 18.19 -17.21
CA ASN A 141 31.18 19.14 -16.87
C ASN A 141 32.49 18.44 -16.50
N ARG A 142 32.43 17.37 -15.71
CA ARG A 142 33.61 16.56 -15.35
C ARG A 142 34.22 15.88 -16.56
N ASN A 143 33.37 15.28 -17.41
CA ASN A 143 33.81 14.61 -18.64
C ASN A 143 34.51 15.63 -19.61
N ASN A 144 33.92 16.79 -19.81
CA ASN A 144 34.51 17.82 -20.66
C ASN A 144 35.84 18.34 -20.09
N ARG A 145 35.93 18.50 -18.78
CA ARG A 145 37.18 18.89 -18.12
C ARG A 145 38.24 17.80 -18.25
N LEU A 146 37.91 16.55 -18.06
CA LEU A 146 38.82 15.42 -18.26
C LEU A 146 39.34 15.39 -19.70
N LYS A 147 38.47 15.53 -20.70
CA LYS A 147 38.83 15.57 -22.10
C LYS A 147 39.84 16.68 -22.39
N ARG A 148 39.58 17.85 -21.87
CA ARG A 148 40.51 19.01 -22.03
C ARG A 148 41.86 18.79 -21.35
N LEU A 149 41.88 18.12 -20.18
CA LEU A 149 43.16 17.79 -19.49
C LEU A 149 43.98 16.77 -20.27
N LEU A 150 43.33 15.79 -20.90
CA LEU A 150 43.97 14.81 -21.77
C LEU A 150 44.53 15.47 -23.04
N GLU A 151 43.78 16.37 -23.68
CA GLU A 151 44.23 17.14 -24.85
C GLU A 151 45.45 18.02 -24.53
N LEU A 152 45.56 18.56 -23.31
CA LEU A 152 46.67 19.37 -22.84
C LEU A 152 47.84 18.56 -22.28
N SER A 153 47.79 17.24 -22.32
CA SER A 153 48.80 16.33 -21.73
C SER A 153 49.18 16.73 -20.30
N ALA A 154 48.14 16.96 -19.47
CA ALA A 154 48.30 17.36 -18.07
C ALA A 154 49.01 16.26 -17.25
N PRO A 155 49.67 16.60 -16.11
CA PRO A 155 50.30 15.61 -15.24
C PRO A 155 49.35 14.50 -14.82
N GLU A 156 49.85 13.28 -14.76
CA GLU A 156 49.04 12.07 -14.48
C GLU A 156 48.25 12.19 -13.18
N ILE A 157 48.81 12.76 -12.12
CA ILE A 157 48.13 12.94 -10.83
C ILE A 157 46.83 13.76 -10.98
N ILE A 158 46.86 14.81 -11.83
CA ILE A 158 45.67 15.65 -12.07
C ILE A 158 44.64 14.89 -12.90
N VAL A 159 45.07 14.14 -13.92
CA VAL A 159 44.20 13.32 -14.74
C VAL A 159 43.54 12.21 -13.90
N ARG A 160 44.33 11.54 -13.06
CA ARG A 160 43.84 10.51 -12.12
C ARG A 160 42.76 11.05 -11.16
N ASN A 161 43.01 12.21 -10.60
CA ASN A 161 42.03 12.86 -9.70
C ASN A 161 40.72 13.24 -10.46
N GLU A 162 40.84 13.76 -11.69
CA GLU A 162 39.61 14.10 -12.46
C GLU A 162 38.85 12.86 -12.92
N LYS A 163 39.54 11.76 -13.28
CA LYS A 163 38.94 10.46 -13.53
C LYS A 163 38.14 9.94 -12.29
N ARG A 164 38.74 10.07 -11.10
CA ARG A 164 38.08 9.74 -9.83
C ARG A 164 36.81 10.59 -9.60
N MET A 165 36.91 11.90 -9.83
CA MET A 165 35.76 12.81 -9.66
C MET A 165 34.66 12.56 -10.70
N LEU A 166 35.02 12.12 -11.91
CA LEU A 166 34.05 11.69 -12.92
C LEU A 166 33.32 10.42 -12.45
N GLN A 167 34.04 9.43 -11.93
CA GLN A 167 33.45 8.21 -11.35
C GLN A 167 32.48 8.55 -10.22
N GLU A 168 32.87 9.42 -9.28
CA GLU A 168 32.00 9.88 -8.21
C GLU A 168 30.72 10.57 -8.73
N SER A 169 30.83 11.35 -9.80
CA SER A 169 29.69 12.02 -10.42
C SER A 169 28.70 11.05 -11.05
N VAL A 170 29.22 9.98 -11.70
CA VAL A 170 28.38 8.91 -12.29
C VAL A 170 27.73 8.08 -11.19
N ASP A 171 28.47 7.75 -10.14
CA ASP A 171 27.92 7.00 -9.00
C ASP A 171 26.81 7.79 -8.29
N ALA A 172 26.98 9.10 -8.13
CA ALA A 172 25.94 9.96 -7.57
C ALA A 172 24.70 10.07 -8.48
N LEU A 173 24.86 10.03 -9.79
CA LEU A 173 23.74 9.99 -10.72
C LEU A 173 22.94 8.69 -10.58
N LEU A 174 23.63 7.56 -10.42
CA LEU A 174 22.99 6.25 -10.28
C LEU A 174 22.38 6.05 -8.90
N ASP A 175 23.14 6.30 -7.82
CA ASP A 175 22.69 6.12 -6.43
C ASP A 175 23.41 7.11 -5.50
N ASN A 176 22.85 8.29 -5.34
CA ASN A 176 23.46 9.36 -4.54
C ASN A 176 23.46 9.01 -3.05
N GLY A 177 24.62 9.10 -2.41
CA GLY A 177 24.79 8.80 -0.99
C GLY A 177 25.12 7.33 -0.69
N ARG A 178 25.31 6.49 -1.69
CA ARG A 178 25.75 5.12 -1.51
C ARG A 178 27.17 5.05 -0.94
N ARG A 179 28.05 5.94 -1.38
CA ARG A 179 29.42 6.08 -0.87
C ARG A 179 29.67 7.52 -0.39
N GLY A 180 30.08 7.66 0.85
CA GLY A 180 30.44 8.96 1.41
C GLY A 180 29.27 9.92 1.59
N ARG A 181 29.53 11.21 1.53
CA ARG A 181 28.49 12.24 1.66
C ARG A 181 27.70 12.38 0.37
N ALA A 182 26.36 12.35 0.50
CA ALA A 182 25.50 12.63 -0.64
C ALA A 182 25.73 14.04 -1.20
N ILE A 183 25.71 14.15 -2.52
CA ILE A 183 25.76 15.45 -3.21
C ILE A 183 24.46 16.20 -2.92
N THR A 184 24.59 17.43 -2.46
CA THR A 184 23.47 18.29 -2.06
C THR A 184 23.26 19.44 -3.05
N GLY A 185 22.01 19.88 -3.14
CA GLY A 185 21.64 21.11 -3.85
C GLY A 185 21.88 22.37 -3.01
N SER A 186 21.42 23.51 -3.52
CA SER A 186 21.54 24.84 -2.86
C SER A 186 20.96 24.88 -1.45
N ASN A 187 19.90 24.10 -1.19
CA ASN A 187 19.20 24.03 0.11
C ASN A 187 19.78 22.96 1.05
N LYS A 188 21.00 22.49 0.85
CA LYS A 188 21.65 21.41 1.61
C LYS A 188 20.86 20.07 1.62
N ARG A 189 19.82 19.95 0.79
CA ARG A 189 19.06 18.72 0.58
C ARG A 189 19.82 17.79 -0.37
N PRO A 190 19.94 16.48 -0.08
CA PRO A 190 20.48 15.52 -1.04
C PRO A 190 19.71 15.55 -2.35
N LEU A 191 20.43 15.52 -3.48
CA LEU A 191 19.83 15.44 -4.81
C LEU A 191 19.27 14.04 -5.04
N LYS A 192 18.08 13.95 -5.65
CA LYS A 192 17.40 12.71 -5.94
C LYS A 192 18.03 12.03 -7.16
N SER A 193 18.64 10.87 -6.95
CA SER A 193 19.30 10.07 -7.99
C SER A 193 18.32 9.18 -8.78
N LEU A 194 18.82 8.49 -9.83
CA LEU A 194 18.01 7.51 -10.58
C LEU A 194 17.48 6.39 -9.70
N SER A 195 18.29 5.89 -8.76
CA SER A 195 17.86 4.88 -7.78
C SER A 195 16.72 5.37 -6.91
N ASP A 196 16.77 6.63 -6.45
CA ASP A 196 15.73 7.25 -5.64
C ASP A 196 14.43 7.50 -6.42
N MET A 197 14.51 7.61 -7.74
CA MET A 197 13.32 7.67 -8.61
C MET A 197 12.54 6.37 -8.64
N ILE A 198 13.17 5.24 -8.34
CA ILE A 198 12.59 3.89 -8.39
C ILE A 198 12.25 3.40 -7.00
N LYS A 199 13.17 3.56 -6.04
CA LYS A 199 13.11 3.05 -4.67
C LYS A 199 12.28 3.95 -3.73
N GLY A 200 11.84 3.36 -2.62
CA GLY A 200 11.21 4.07 -1.50
C GLY A 200 9.75 4.46 -1.73
N LYS A 201 9.18 5.20 -0.78
CA LYS A 201 7.77 5.63 -0.77
C LYS A 201 7.43 6.58 -1.92
N GLN A 202 8.39 7.40 -2.34
CA GLN A 202 8.25 8.38 -3.41
C GLN A 202 8.81 7.88 -4.74
N GLY A 203 9.24 6.62 -4.80
CA GLY A 203 9.71 5.98 -6.01
C GLY A 203 8.58 5.57 -6.94
N ARG A 204 8.95 5.30 -8.20
CA ARG A 204 7.99 4.98 -9.27
C ARG A 204 7.11 3.77 -8.94
N PHE A 205 7.69 2.72 -8.34
CA PHE A 205 6.94 1.52 -7.99
C PHE A 205 5.82 1.80 -6.98
N ARG A 206 6.13 2.43 -5.85
CA ARG A 206 5.16 2.64 -4.78
C ARG A 206 4.21 3.80 -5.03
N GLN A 207 4.63 4.83 -5.74
CA GLN A 207 3.83 6.03 -5.95
C GLN A 207 2.97 6.00 -7.21
N ASN A 208 3.41 5.31 -8.28
CA ASN A 208 2.77 5.40 -9.59
C ASN A 208 2.35 4.06 -10.19
N LEU A 209 2.95 2.92 -9.77
CA LEU A 209 2.68 1.60 -10.34
C LEU A 209 1.82 0.73 -9.43
N LEU A 210 2.17 0.59 -8.15
CA LEU A 210 1.38 -0.19 -7.18
C LEU A 210 0.08 0.51 -6.76
N GLY A 211 -0.01 1.82 -6.96
CA GLY A 211 -1.20 2.61 -6.72
C GLY A 211 -1.07 3.97 -7.37
N LYS A 212 -2.21 4.52 -7.82
CA LYS A 212 -2.30 5.82 -8.45
C LYS A 212 -3.36 6.66 -7.75
N ARG A 213 -3.26 7.99 -7.88
CA ARG A 213 -4.38 8.87 -7.54
C ARG A 213 -5.48 8.66 -8.57
N VAL A 214 -6.70 8.51 -8.09
CA VAL A 214 -7.88 8.25 -8.92
C VAL A 214 -8.88 9.40 -8.81
N ASP A 215 -9.57 9.68 -9.91
CA ASP A 215 -10.69 10.61 -9.95
C ASP A 215 -11.95 10.00 -9.32
N TYR A 216 -13.01 10.77 -9.16
CA TYR A 216 -14.27 10.35 -8.54
C TYR A 216 -14.07 9.77 -7.15
N SER A 217 -13.17 10.35 -6.40
CA SER A 217 -12.88 10.02 -5.03
C SER A 217 -12.85 11.25 -4.14
N GLY A 218 -13.24 11.07 -2.90
CA GLY A 218 -13.24 12.13 -1.89
C GLY A 218 -12.85 11.60 -0.55
N ARG A 219 -12.67 12.48 0.42
CA ARG A 219 -12.31 12.10 1.78
C ARG A 219 -13.04 12.99 2.79
N SER A 220 -13.55 12.41 3.85
CA SER A 220 -14.16 13.16 4.96
C SER A 220 -14.03 12.40 6.28
N VAL A 221 -14.33 13.11 7.36
CA VAL A 221 -14.43 12.56 8.72
C VAL A 221 -15.64 11.64 8.79
N ILE A 222 -15.55 10.57 9.59
CA ILE A 222 -16.65 9.66 9.86
C ILE A 222 -17.34 9.99 11.18
N VAL A 223 -18.65 9.78 11.21
CA VAL A 223 -19.47 9.84 12.42
C VAL A 223 -20.39 8.62 12.49
N VAL A 224 -20.89 8.33 13.67
CA VAL A 224 -21.81 7.22 13.87
C VAL A 224 -23.16 7.47 13.18
N GLY A 225 -23.67 6.42 12.51
CA GLY A 225 -25.02 6.40 11.91
C GLY A 225 -25.84 5.24 12.47
N PRO A 226 -26.43 5.37 13.68
CA PRO A 226 -27.10 4.25 14.34
C PRO A 226 -28.41 3.82 13.67
N THR A 227 -29.00 4.68 12.87
CA THR A 227 -30.26 4.43 12.14
C THR A 227 -30.05 3.81 10.75
N LEU A 228 -28.81 3.73 10.28
CA LEU A 228 -28.48 3.15 8.99
C LEU A 228 -28.63 1.63 9.03
N LYS A 229 -29.03 1.05 7.91
CA LYS A 229 -28.94 -0.39 7.70
C LYS A 229 -27.49 -0.80 7.46
N LEU A 230 -27.17 -2.09 7.66
CA LEU A 230 -25.80 -2.60 7.54
C LEU A 230 -25.14 -2.31 6.18
N HIS A 231 -25.93 -2.32 5.10
CA HIS A 231 -25.47 -2.05 3.73
C HIS A 231 -25.52 -0.57 3.35
N GLN A 232 -25.95 0.31 4.26
CA GLN A 232 -26.10 1.75 3.99
C GLN A 232 -25.00 2.57 4.62
N CYS A 233 -24.67 3.70 3.99
CA CYS A 233 -23.84 4.75 4.56
C CYS A 233 -24.44 6.11 4.28
N GLY A 234 -24.25 7.06 5.19
CA GLY A 234 -24.66 8.45 4.99
C GLY A 234 -23.59 9.24 4.26
N LEU A 235 -23.91 9.75 3.07
CA LEU A 235 -22.99 10.55 2.26
C LEU A 235 -23.43 12.02 2.27
N PRO A 236 -22.55 12.99 2.61
CA PRO A 236 -22.86 14.41 2.53
C PRO A 236 -23.34 14.84 1.14
N LYS A 237 -24.46 15.55 1.04
CA LYS A 237 -25.04 15.97 -0.25
C LYS A 237 -24.05 16.67 -1.16
N LYS A 238 -23.26 17.61 -0.65
CA LYS A 238 -22.28 18.36 -1.46
C LYS A 238 -21.16 17.49 -1.97
N MET A 239 -20.71 16.53 -1.17
CA MET A 239 -19.71 15.53 -1.61
C MET A 239 -20.30 14.61 -2.68
N ALA A 240 -21.53 14.15 -2.47
CA ALA A 240 -22.24 13.31 -3.45
C ALA A 240 -22.39 14.03 -4.81
N LEU A 241 -22.79 15.31 -4.79
CA LEU A 241 -22.94 16.11 -6.01
C LEU A 241 -21.62 16.21 -6.78
N GLU A 242 -20.51 16.42 -6.09
CA GLU A 242 -19.19 16.50 -6.73
C GLU A 242 -18.74 15.16 -7.33
N LEU A 243 -18.94 14.07 -6.59
CA LEU A 243 -18.53 12.73 -7.02
C LEU A 243 -19.36 12.18 -8.18
N PHE A 244 -20.67 12.45 -8.19
CA PHE A 244 -21.61 11.97 -9.20
C PHE A 244 -21.86 12.95 -10.35
N LYS A 245 -21.08 14.02 -10.47
CA LYS A 245 -21.23 15.03 -11.53
C LYS A 245 -21.51 14.47 -12.95
N PRO A 246 -20.71 13.52 -13.48
CA PRO A 246 -20.92 13.05 -14.84
C PRO A 246 -22.26 12.33 -15.00
N PHE A 247 -22.70 11.60 -14.01
CA PHE A 247 -24.00 10.91 -14.02
C PHE A 247 -25.16 11.89 -13.98
N VAL A 248 -25.04 12.93 -13.14
CA VAL A 248 -26.03 14.02 -13.05
C VAL A 248 -26.10 14.80 -14.37
N PHE A 249 -24.96 15.10 -15.01
CA PHE A 249 -24.95 15.76 -16.32
C PHE A 249 -25.63 14.92 -17.39
N GLY A 250 -25.32 13.62 -17.47
CA GLY A 250 -25.96 12.70 -18.39
C GLY A 250 -27.48 12.61 -18.17
N ARG A 251 -27.92 12.57 -16.92
CA ARG A 251 -29.35 12.51 -16.58
C ARG A 251 -30.08 13.80 -16.91
N LEU A 252 -29.48 14.98 -16.63
CA LEU A 252 -30.02 16.29 -17.01
C LEU A 252 -30.20 16.41 -18.52
N GLN A 253 -29.28 15.89 -19.34
CA GLN A 253 -29.40 15.89 -20.80
C GLN A 253 -30.49 14.91 -21.28
N ASN A 254 -30.53 13.69 -20.69
CA ASN A 254 -31.54 12.71 -21.07
C ASN A 254 -32.98 13.14 -20.73
N MET A 255 -33.14 13.98 -19.71
CA MET A 255 -34.43 14.57 -19.33
C MET A 255 -34.75 15.86 -20.10
N GLU A 256 -33.89 16.26 -21.07
CA GLU A 256 -34.01 17.48 -21.85
C GLU A 256 -34.05 18.80 -21.05
N LEU A 257 -33.67 18.73 -19.77
CA LEU A 257 -33.57 19.90 -18.87
C LEU A 257 -32.36 20.78 -19.21
N ALA A 258 -31.33 20.19 -19.81
CA ALA A 258 -30.16 20.90 -20.30
C ALA A 258 -29.83 20.43 -21.74
N THR A 259 -29.84 21.33 -22.68
CA THR A 259 -29.51 21.03 -24.08
C THR A 259 -28.02 20.86 -24.35
N THR A 260 -27.18 21.40 -23.48
CA THR A 260 -25.72 21.34 -23.60
C THR A 260 -25.06 21.01 -22.27
N ILE A 261 -23.87 20.35 -22.32
CA ILE A 261 -23.05 20.06 -21.13
C ILE A 261 -22.72 21.34 -20.35
N LYS A 262 -22.49 22.45 -21.06
CA LYS A 262 -22.22 23.76 -20.43
C LYS A 262 -23.43 24.28 -19.65
N GLY A 263 -24.64 24.02 -20.15
CA GLY A 263 -25.91 24.32 -19.46
C GLY A 263 -26.06 23.49 -18.20
N ALA A 264 -25.89 22.17 -18.31
CA ALA A 264 -25.94 21.26 -17.19
C ALA A 264 -24.92 21.62 -16.08
N LYS A 265 -23.69 21.98 -16.48
CA LYS A 265 -22.66 22.43 -15.54
C LYS A 265 -23.08 23.69 -14.76
N ARG A 266 -23.68 24.68 -15.42
CA ARG A 266 -24.19 25.90 -14.76
C ARG A 266 -25.31 25.61 -13.77
N MET A 267 -26.24 24.70 -14.12
CA MET A 267 -27.33 24.29 -13.20
C MET A 267 -26.78 23.62 -11.94
N VAL A 268 -25.80 22.73 -12.09
CA VAL A 268 -25.14 22.08 -10.96
C VAL A 268 -24.35 23.08 -10.11
N GLU A 269 -23.62 24.02 -10.72
CA GLU A 269 -22.89 25.09 -10.01
C GLU A 269 -23.81 26.04 -9.23
N ARG A 270 -25.06 26.23 -9.71
CA ARG A 270 -26.07 27.02 -9.00
C ARG A 270 -26.85 26.26 -7.94
N GLU A 271 -26.58 24.96 -7.81
CA GLU A 271 -27.26 24.07 -6.87
C GLU A 271 -28.81 24.16 -7.01
N GLU A 272 -29.33 24.17 -8.23
CA GLU A 272 -30.76 24.27 -8.49
C GLU A 272 -31.55 23.13 -7.82
N PRO A 273 -32.78 23.33 -7.34
CA PRO A 273 -33.55 22.29 -6.62
C PRO A 273 -33.68 20.98 -7.42
N VAL A 274 -33.91 21.08 -8.75
CA VAL A 274 -34.02 19.93 -9.64
C VAL A 274 -32.77 19.05 -9.64
N VAL A 275 -31.58 19.63 -9.42
CA VAL A 275 -30.31 18.89 -9.37
C VAL A 275 -30.29 17.93 -8.19
N TRP A 276 -30.88 18.31 -7.05
CA TRP A 276 -30.94 17.47 -5.87
C TRP A 276 -31.88 16.27 -6.06
N ASP A 277 -32.98 16.44 -6.74
CA ASP A 277 -33.94 15.37 -7.06
C ASP A 277 -33.28 14.36 -8.02
N ILE A 278 -32.57 14.85 -9.03
CA ILE A 278 -31.82 14.02 -9.98
C ILE A 278 -30.67 13.31 -9.28
N LEU A 279 -29.95 13.98 -8.37
CA LEU A 279 -28.90 13.35 -7.60
C LEU A 279 -29.45 12.20 -6.74
N ALA A 280 -30.60 12.39 -6.09
CA ALA A 280 -31.25 11.35 -5.30
C ALA A 280 -31.65 10.14 -6.17
N GLU A 281 -32.09 10.39 -7.42
CA GLU A 281 -32.41 9.32 -8.38
C GLU A 281 -31.15 8.58 -8.84
N VAL A 282 -30.08 9.30 -9.18
CA VAL A 282 -28.80 8.74 -9.68
C VAL A 282 -28.11 7.89 -8.61
N ILE A 283 -28.17 8.32 -7.36
CA ILE A 283 -27.54 7.58 -6.25
C ILE A 283 -28.29 6.30 -5.91
N ARG A 284 -29.58 6.24 -6.22
CA ARG A 284 -30.37 5.06 -5.96
C ARG A 284 -29.78 3.85 -6.67
N GLU A 285 -29.49 2.81 -5.89
CA GLU A 285 -28.88 1.57 -6.40
C GLU A 285 -27.45 1.70 -6.96
N HIS A 286 -26.77 2.84 -6.83
CA HIS A 286 -25.37 3.00 -7.22
C HIS A 286 -24.46 2.84 -5.99
N PRO A 287 -23.77 1.69 -5.83
CA PRO A 287 -22.92 1.45 -4.67
C PRO A 287 -21.70 2.37 -4.70
N ILE A 288 -21.22 2.72 -3.53
CA ILE A 288 -19.94 3.40 -3.35
C ILE A 288 -19.01 2.56 -2.51
N LEU A 289 -17.70 2.77 -2.66
CA LEU A 289 -16.68 2.11 -1.85
C LEU A 289 -16.19 3.06 -0.78
N LEU A 290 -16.14 2.58 0.47
CA LEU A 290 -15.49 3.26 1.57
C LEU A 290 -14.18 2.56 1.92
N ASN A 291 -13.13 3.33 2.12
CA ASN A 291 -11.80 2.84 2.50
C ASN A 291 -11.27 3.63 3.70
N ARG A 292 -10.71 2.92 4.68
CA ARG A 292 -9.93 3.52 5.76
C ARG A 292 -8.47 3.09 5.65
N ALA A 293 -7.56 4.08 5.66
CA ALA A 293 -6.13 3.82 5.76
C ALA A 293 -5.70 3.66 7.25
N PRO A 294 -4.81 2.69 7.57
CA PRO A 294 -4.17 1.74 6.67
C PRO A 294 -5.09 0.56 6.31
N THR A 295 -5.08 0.14 5.03
CA THR A 295 -5.84 -1.03 4.58
C THR A 295 -5.03 -2.29 4.89
N LEU A 296 -5.29 -2.94 6.02
CA LEU A 296 -4.54 -4.10 6.49
C LEU A 296 -5.03 -5.42 5.88
N HIS A 297 -6.31 -5.49 5.53
CA HIS A 297 -6.96 -6.67 4.96
C HIS A 297 -8.09 -6.25 4.02
N ARG A 298 -8.66 -7.21 3.28
CA ARG A 298 -9.66 -6.94 2.24
C ARG A 298 -10.91 -6.20 2.75
N LEU A 299 -11.32 -6.40 4.01
CA LEU A 299 -12.47 -5.73 4.61
C LEU A 299 -12.21 -4.26 5.00
N GLY A 300 -10.98 -3.75 4.81
CA GLY A 300 -10.67 -2.33 4.88
C GLY A 300 -11.22 -1.52 3.70
N ILE A 301 -11.80 -2.20 2.69
CA ILE A 301 -12.57 -1.62 1.59
C ILE A 301 -13.87 -2.39 1.48
N GLN A 302 -15.00 -1.71 1.66
CA GLN A 302 -16.33 -2.32 1.54
C GLN A 302 -17.25 -1.41 0.74
N ALA A 303 -18.25 -2.01 0.10
CA ALA A 303 -19.27 -1.30 -0.66
C ALA A 303 -20.49 -1.02 0.23
N PHE A 304 -21.11 0.13 -0.01
CA PHE A 304 -22.32 0.58 0.66
C PHE A 304 -23.26 1.25 -0.34
N GLU A 305 -24.55 1.21 -0.06
CA GLU A 305 -25.54 2.04 -0.72
C GLU A 305 -25.58 3.42 -0.04
N PRO A 306 -25.31 4.50 -0.78
CA PRO A 306 -25.28 5.83 -0.17
C PRO A 306 -26.69 6.35 0.08
N THR A 307 -26.89 6.96 1.23
CA THR A 307 -28.05 7.79 1.57
C THR A 307 -27.59 9.24 1.76
N LEU A 308 -28.31 10.17 1.16
CA LEU A 308 -27.98 11.60 1.27
C LEU A 308 -28.26 12.11 2.68
N ILE A 309 -27.27 12.78 3.24
CA ILE A 309 -27.38 13.41 4.56
C ILE A 309 -26.95 14.87 4.50
N GLU A 310 -27.49 15.66 5.42
CA GLU A 310 -27.00 17.02 5.67
C GLU A 310 -25.69 16.97 6.46
N GLY A 311 -24.86 17.98 6.29
CA GLY A 311 -23.58 18.09 7.00
C GLY A 311 -22.37 17.83 6.11
N LYS A 312 -21.22 17.57 6.74
CA LYS A 312 -19.93 17.39 6.04
C LYS A 312 -19.26 16.05 6.35
N ALA A 313 -19.75 15.32 7.35
CA ALA A 313 -19.19 14.05 7.79
C ALA A 313 -19.95 12.87 7.19
N ILE A 314 -19.23 11.78 6.93
CA ILE A 314 -19.80 10.53 6.44
C ILE A 314 -20.38 9.78 7.64
N GLN A 315 -21.62 9.31 7.53
CA GLN A 315 -22.21 8.43 8.54
C GLN A 315 -21.91 6.98 8.23
N LEU A 316 -21.40 6.27 9.22
CA LEU A 316 -21.02 4.87 9.13
C LEU A 316 -21.78 4.02 10.14
N HIS A 317 -22.23 2.84 9.74
CA HIS A 317 -22.88 1.91 10.65
C HIS A 317 -21.87 1.42 11.71
N PRO A 318 -22.22 1.43 13.01
CA PRO A 318 -21.29 1.11 14.09
C PRO A 318 -20.74 -0.33 14.02
N LEU A 319 -21.50 -1.29 13.53
CA LEU A 319 -21.06 -2.70 13.43
C LEU A 319 -19.92 -2.94 12.43
N VAL A 320 -19.75 -2.09 11.42
CA VAL A 320 -18.64 -2.22 10.45
C VAL A 320 -17.33 -1.60 10.94
N CYS A 321 -17.35 -0.84 12.03
CA CYS A 321 -16.15 -0.20 12.57
C CYS A 321 -15.05 -1.19 12.94
N LYS A 322 -15.41 -2.37 13.43
CA LYS A 322 -14.46 -3.44 13.77
C LYS A 322 -13.70 -3.94 12.54
N ALA A 323 -14.38 -4.11 11.40
CA ALA A 323 -13.77 -4.53 10.14
C ALA A 323 -12.78 -3.48 9.60
N TYR A 324 -13.07 -2.19 9.78
CA TYR A 324 -12.18 -1.09 9.40
C TYR A 324 -11.13 -0.74 10.46
N ASN A 325 -11.23 -1.30 11.66
CA ASN A 325 -10.49 -0.84 12.84
C ASN A 325 -10.64 0.68 13.02
N ALA A 326 -11.88 1.19 12.86
CA ALA A 326 -12.21 2.60 12.88
C ALA A 326 -12.90 2.99 14.20
N ASP A 327 -12.62 4.20 14.65
CA ASP A 327 -13.33 4.86 15.74
C ASP A 327 -13.81 6.26 15.31
N PHE A 328 -14.61 6.90 16.13
CA PHE A 328 -15.23 8.18 15.80
C PHE A 328 -14.54 9.36 16.51
N ASP A 329 -13.25 9.26 16.75
CA ASP A 329 -12.42 10.28 17.43
C ASP A 329 -11.82 11.33 16.46
N GLY A 330 -12.19 11.28 15.19
CA GLY A 330 -11.67 12.14 14.12
C GLY A 330 -11.12 11.38 12.94
N ASP A 331 -11.30 10.07 12.91
CA ASP A 331 -10.94 9.22 11.77
C ASP A 331 -11.59 9.69 10.47
N GLN A 332 -10.85 9.55 9.37
CA GLN A 332 -11.31 9.88 8.03
C GLN A 332 -11.38 8.63 7.17
N MET A 333 -12.35 8.60 6.27
CA MET A 333 -12.46 7.58 5.23
C MET A 333 -12.46 8.19 3.84
N ALA A 334 -11.88 7.46 2.89
CA ALA A 334 -11.98 7.78 1.48
C ALA A 334 -13.24 7.15 0.88
N VAL A 335 -13.87 7.89 -0.02
CA VAL A 335 -15.03 7.44 -0.81
C VAL A 335 -14.62 7.32 -2.26
N HIS A 336 -15.00 6.23 -2.90
CA HIS A 336 -14.76 6.00 -4.33
C HIS A 336 -16.05 5.60 -5.01
N VAL A 337 -16.28 6.12 -6.21
CA VAL A 337 -17.46 5.80 -7.02
C VAL A 337 -17.04 4.88 -8.17
N PRO A 338 -17.56 3.64 -8.24
CA PRO A 338 -17.36 2.76 -9.39
C PRO A 338 -18.11 3.33 -10.60
N LEU A 339 -17.43 3.41 -11.74
CA LEU A 339 -17.97 4.10 -12.93
C LEU A 339 -18.67 3.12 -13.89
N THR A 340 -18.10 1.92 -14.10
CA THR A 340 -18.65 0.94 -15.04
C THR A 340 -19.68 0.03 -14.40
N LEU A 341 -20.57 -0.55 -15.20
CA LEU A 341 -21.58 -1.51 -14.71
C LEU A 341 -20.95 -2.76 -14.12
N GLU A 342 -19.86 -3.25 -14.72
CA GLU A 342 -19.11 -4.39 -14.22
C GLU A 342 -18.57 -4.13 -12.81
N SER A 343 -17.96 -2.95 -12.60
CA SER A 343 -17.45 -2.55 -11.28
C SER A 343 -18.57 -2.40 -10.25
N GLN A 344 -19.73 -1.89 -10.65
CA GLN A 344 -20.91 -1.80 -9.77
C GLN A 344 -21.45 -3.18 -9.39
N LEU A 345 -21.49 -4.12 -10.33
CA LEU A 345 -21.91 -5.50 -10.09
C LEU A 345 -20.92 -6.21 -9.14
N GLU A 346 -19.62 -6.05 -9.33
CA GLU A 346 -18.60 -6.57 -8.40
C GLU A 346 -18.77 -5.99 -7.00
N CYS A 347 -19.02 -4.68 -6.89
CA CYS A 347 -19.29 -4.03 -5.61
C CYS A 347 -20.50 -4.65 -4.91
N ARG A 348 -21.61 -4.90 -5.63
CA ARG A 348 -22.82 -5.50 -5.06
C ARG A 348 -22.64 -6.95 -4.69
N ALA A 349 -22.04 -7.75 -5.58
CA ALA A 349 -21.94 -9.20 -5.38
C ALA A 349 -20.87 -9.58 -4.34
N LEU A 350 -19.71 -8.92 -4.37
CA LEU A 350 -18.53 -9.34 -3.62
C LEU A 350 -18.18 -8.41 -2.44
N MET A 351 -18.37 -7.10 -2.60
CA MET A 351 -17.81 -6.10 -1.69
C MET A 351 -18.84 -5.47 -0.74
N MET A 352 -20.13 -5.75 -0.91
CA MET A 352 -21.17 -5.20 -0.04
C MET A 352 -20.93 -5.64 1.42
N ALA A 353 -21.11 -4.72 2.36
CA ALA A 353 -20.89 -5.00 3.79
C ALA A 353 -21.79 -6.16 4.30
N SER A 354 -23.02 -6.25 3.80
CA SER A 354 -23.95 -7.34 4.12
C SER A 354 -23.46 -8.72 3.69
N ASN A 355 -22.61 -8.81 2.67
CA ASN A 355 -22.09 -10.09 2.14
C ASN A 355 -20.77 -10.51 2.83
N ASN A 356 -20.18 -9.64 3.66
CA ASN A 356 -18.90 -9.87 4.30
C ASN A 356 -19.02 -9.92 5.83
N ILE A 357 -19.90 -10.78 6.32
CA ILE A 357 -20.18 -10.95 7.76
C ILE A 357 -19.06 -11.73 8.45
N LEU A 358 -18.51 -12.75 7.78
CA LEU A 358 -17.49 -13.64 8.33
C LEU A 358 -16.07 -13.16 7.98
N SER A 359 -15.17 -13.29 8.93
CA SER A 359 -13.75 -12.99 8.71
C SER A 359 -13.08 -14.06 7.84
N PRO A 360 -12.35 -13.69 6.78
CA PRO A 360 -11.63 -14.63 5.94
C PRO A 360 -10.45 -15.32 6.63
N SER A 361 -10.00 -14.82 7.78
CA SER A 361 -8.85 -15.39 8.50
C SER A 361 -9.21 -16.62 9.34
N ASN A 362 -10.37 -16.62 9.97
CA ASN A 362 -10.77 -17.65 10.93
C ASN A 362 -12.24 -18.08 10.83
N GLY A 363 -13.01 -17.56 9.87
CA GLY A 363 -14.42 -17.88 9.68
C GLY A 363 -15.36 -17.41 10.80
N ARG A 364 -14.89 -16.61 11.75
CA ARG A 364 -15.74 -16.05 12.82
C ARG A 364 -16.41 -14.76 12.34
N PRO A 365 -17.57 -14.39 12.90
CA PRO A 365 -18.18 -13.11 12.59
C PRO A 365 -17.25 -11.93 12.92
N ILE A 366 -17.09 -11.03 11.98
CA ILE A 366 -16.37 -9.77 12.19
C ILE A 366 -17.36 -8.64 12.46
N ILE A 367 -18.57 -8.76 11.92
CA ILE A 367 -19.70 -7.86 12.18
C ILE A 367 -20.41 -8.38 13.42
N ASP A 368 -19.87 -8.06 14.57
CA ASP A 368 -20.45 -8.37 15.89
C ASP A 368 -20.49 -7.10 16.75
N PRO A 369 -21.47 -7.02 17.66
CA PRO A 369 -21.53 -5.95 18.64
C PRO A 369 -20.23 -5.88 19.46
N SER A 370 -19.79 -4.67 19.78
CA SER A 370 -18.61 -4.43 20.59
C SER A 370 -18.84 -3.36 21.65
N GLN A 371 -17.92 -3.24 22.63
CA GLN A 371 -17.92 -2.19 23.64
C GLN A 371 -19.28 -2.04 24.38
N ASP A 372 -19.89 -0.88 24.34
CA ASP A 372 -21.11 -0.53 25.09
C ASP A 372 -22.33 -1.35 24.66
N VAL A 373 -22.38 -1.78 23.39
CA VAL A 373 -23.48 -2.60 22.89
C VAL A 373 -23.47 -3.98 23.55
N VAL A 374 -22.29 -4.60 23.71
CA VAL A 374 -22.13 -5.88 24.41
C VAL A 374 -22.50 -5.72 25.90
N LEU A 375 -22.05 -4.63 26.52
CA LEU A 375 -22.39 -4.32 27.90
C LEU A 375 -23.91 -4.16 28.07
N GLY A 376 -24.55 -3.45 27.15
CA GLY A 376 -26.00 -3.27 27.14
C GLY A 376 -26.79 -4.57 26.99
N ILE A 377 -26.37 -5.43 26.04
CA ILE A 377 -26.99 -6.76 25.86
C ILE A 377 -26.77 -7.65 27.09
N TYR A 378 -25.57 -7.62 27.68
CA TYR A 378 -25.30 -8.36 28.91
C TYR A 378 -26.17 -7.87 30.07
N TYR A 379 -26.27 -6.55 30.27
CA TYR A 379 -27.14 -5.96 31.29
C TYR A 379 -28.60 -6.34 31.08
N MET A 380 -29.10 -6.30 29.86
CA MET A 380 -30.47 -6.66 29.49
C MET A 380 -30.76 -8.14 29.73
N THR A 381 -29.81 -9.04 29.50
CA THR A 381 -29.99 -10.50 29.61
C THR A 381 -29.65 -11.06 31.00
N LYS A 382 -29.12 -10.24 31.90
CA LYS A 382 -28.84 -10.63 33.30
C LYS A 382 -30.13 -10.77 34.09
N SER A 383 -30.21 -11.76 34.99
CA SER A 383 -31.31 -11.90 35.95
C SER A 383 -31.02 -11.18 37.25
N LYS A 384 -32.05 -10.60 37.90
CA LYS A 384 -31.98 -9.98 39.21
C LYS A 384 -33.11 -10.49 40.05
N LEU A 385 -32.81 -10.98 41.27
CA LEU A 385 -33.78 -11.44 42.25
C LEU A 385 -34.49 -10.27 42.93
N ASN A 386 -35.70 -10.49 43.37
CA ASN A 386 -36.56 -9.50 44.03
C ASN A 386 -36.81 -8.24 43.15
N SER A 387 -36.97 -8.42 41.86
CA SER A 387 -37.35 -7.38 40.93
C SER A 387 -38.84 -7.21 40.81
N LEU A 388 -39.32 -6.01 40.45
CA LEU A 388 -40.75 -5.76 40.22
C LEU A 388 -41.30 -6.69 39.14
N GLY A 389 -42.39 -7.41 39.42
CA GLY A 389 -43.05 -8.34 38.52
C GLY A 389 -42.41 -9.73 38.46
N GLU A 390 -41.53 -10.11 39.38
CA GLU A 390 -40.95 -11.43 39.48
C GLU A 390 -42.05 -12.50 39.65
N GLY A 391 -41.97 -13.61 38.91
CA GLY A 391 -42.92 -14.70 38.93
C GLY A 391 -44.16 -14.51 38.06
N SER A 392 -44.34 -13.37 37.40
CA SER A 392 -45.44 -13.10 36.48
C SER A 392 -45.46 -14.09 35.29
N ILE A 393 -46.65 -14.45 34.82
CA ILE A 393 -46.85 -15.34 33.69
C ILE A 393 -47.45 -14.56 32.54
N PHE A 394 -46.84 -14.70 31.34
CA PHE A 394 -47.27 -14.02 30.13
C PHE A 394 -47.58 -14.98 29.02
N ALA A 395 -48.57 -14.63 28.18
CA ALA A 395 -49.06 -15.49 27.10
C ALA A 395 -48.15 -15.39 25.84
N ASP A 396 -47.55 -14.21 25.60
CA ASP A 396 -46.68 -14.00 24.46
C ASP A 396 -45.63 -12.94 24.73
N VAL A 397 -44.69 -12.74 23.76
CA VAL A 397 -43.61 -11.75 23.81
C VAL A 397 -44.15 -10.32 23.77
N ASP A 398 -45.26 -10.08 23.08
CA ASP A 398 -45.82 -8.74 22.92
C ASP A 398 -46.54 -8.29 24.21
N GLU A 399 -47.08 -9.21 24.97
CA GLU A 399 -47.63 -8.97 26.29
C GLU A 399 -46.50 -8.55 27.26
N VAL A 400 -45.35 -9.22 27.23
CA VAL A 400 -44.17 -8.84 28.02
C VAL A 400 -43.72 -7.44 27.69
N LYS A 401 -43.65 -7.06 26.40
CA LYS A 401 -43.27 -5.73 25.97
C LYS A 401 -44.24 -4.66 26.51
N ARG A 402 -45.54 -4.91 26.40
CA ARG A 402 -46.56 -4.00 26.93
C ARG A 402 -46.49 -3.82 28.45
N ALA A 403 -46.25 -4.92 29.17
CA ALA A 403 -46.05 -4.89 30.62
C ALA A 403 -44.78 -4.10 31.02
N TYR A 404 -43.72 -4.26 30.25
CA TYR A 404 -42.49 -3.48 30.46
C TYR A 404 -42.69 -1.97 30.17
N ASP A 405 -43.33 -1.64 29.05
CA ASP A 405 -43.62 -0.25 28.68
C ASP A 405 -44.53 0.47 29.70
N SER A 406 -45.47 -0.28 30.31
CA SER A 406 -46.33 0.22 31.37
C SER A 406 -45.68 0.21 32.76
N LYS A 407 -44.37 -0.17 32.85
CA LYS A 407 -43.57 -0.25 34.09
C LYS A 407 -44.16 -1.17 35.17
N GLN A 408 -44.86 -2.23 34.76
CA GLN A 408 -45.39 -3.27 35.65
C GLN A 408 -44.34 -4.34 35.99
N VAL A 409 -43.32 -4.47 35.14
CA VAL A 409 -42.21 -5.41 35.31
C VAL A 409 -40.86 -4.73 35.03
N ASP A 410 -39.83 -5.14 35.77
CA ASP A 410 -38.46 -4.73 35.53
C ASP A 410 -37.82 -5.54 34.42
N LEU A 411 -36.85 -4.94 33.72
CA LEU A 411 -36.12 -5.55 32.60
C LEU A 411 -35.45 -6.89 32.99
N GLN A 412 -34.97 -6.99 34.22
CA GLN A 412 -34.18 -8.11 34.73
C GLN A 412 -35.05 -9.09 35.58
N ALA A 413 -36.36 -8.85 35.67
CA ALA A 413 -37.26 -9.68 36.43
C ALA A 413 -37.39 -11.07 35.82
N ILE A 414 -37.39 -12.12 36.68
CA ILE A 414 -37.59 -13.50 36.25
C ILE A 414 -39.11 -13.71 36.07
N ILE A 415 -39.48 -14.10 34.87
CA ILE A 415 -40.88 -14.32 34.45
C ILE A 415 -41.05 -15.65 33.80
N LYS A 416 -42.29 -16.12 33.63
CA LYS A 416 -42.64 -17.26 32.79
C LYS A 416 -43.39 -16.75 31.57
N CYS A 417 -42.88 -17.08 30.39
CA CYS A 417 -43.48 -16.67 29.13
C CYS A 417 -43.67 -17.87 28.21
N ARG A 418 -44.78 -17.89 27.47
CA ARG A 418 -44.96 -18.83 26.39
C ARG A 418 -44.10 -18.40 25.21
N ILE A 419 -43.29 -19.33 24.72
CA ILE A 419 -42.39 -19.14 23.58
C ILE A 419 -42.79 -20.14 22.51
N ASP A 420 -43.00 -19.65 21.29
CA ASP A 420 -43.21 -20.50 20.13
C ASP A 420 -41.86 -21.01 19.64
N ASN A 421 -41.70 -22.35 19.65
CA ASN A 421 -40.49 -22.99 19.12
C ASN A 421 -40.58 -23.15 17.60
N SER A 422 -39.42 -23.37 16.98
CA SER A 422 -39.30 -23.64 15.53
C SER A 422 -40.13 -24.84 15.06
N ASP A 423 -40.45 -25.77 15.97
CA ASP A 423 -41.23 -26.98 15.69
C ASP A 423 -42.76 -26.75 15.78
N GLY A 424 -43.20 -25.52 15.98
CA GLY A 424 -44.60 -25.15 16.15
C GLY A 424 -45.21 -25.54 17.50
N THR A 425 -44.38 -25.99 18.43
CA THR A 425 -44.80 -26.26 19.83
C THR A 425 -44.64 -24.97 20.66
N THR A 426 -45.55 -24.77 21.62
CA THR A 426 -45.52 -23.62 22.52
C THR A 426 -45.20 -24.09 23.92
N ASP A 427 -44.08 -23.70 24.46
CA ASP A 427 -43.62 -24.09 25.79
C ASP A 427 -43.66 -22.90 26.75
N LEU A 428 -44.03 -23.15 28.01
CA LEU A 428 -43.94 -22.17 29.08
C LEU A 428 -42.53 -22.25 29.68
N VAL A 429 -41.71 -21.27 29.38
CA VAL A 429 -40.29 -21.23 29.78
C VAL A 429 -40.03 -20.16 30.81
N GLU A 430 -39.21 -20.46 31.81
CA GLU A 430 -38.72 -19.52 32.77
C GLU A 430 -37.57 -18.69 32.16
N THR A 431 -37.71 -17.38 32.14
CA THR A 431 -36.79 -16.46 31.47
C THR A 431 -36.79 -15.07 32.14
N THR A 432 -36.18 -14.08 31.54
CA THR A 432 -36.24 -12.68 31.99
C THR A 432 -36.91 -11.81 30.94
N VAL A 433 -37.51 -10.70 31.37
CA VAL A 433 -38.13 -9.71 30.48
C VAL A 433 -37.18 -9.28 29.35
N GLY A 434 -35.92 -8.99 29.70
CA GLY A 434 -34.91 -8.57 28.70
C GLY A 434 -34.59 -9.64 27.67
N ARG A 435 -34.50 -10.93 28.04
CA ARG A 435 -34.27 -12.02 27.11
C ARG A 435 -35.46 -12.23 26.17
N THR A 436 -36.70 -12.09 26.69
CA THR A 436 -37.93 -12.19 25.89
C THR A 436 -38.00 -11.03 24.87
N ILE A 437 -37.65 -9.81 25.25
CA ILE A 437 -37.61 -8.65 24.34
C ILE A 437 -36.57 -8.90 23.25
N LEU A 438 -35.36 -9.38 23.61
CA LEU A 438 -34.32 -9.71 22.66
C LEU A 438 -34.74 -10.82 21.68
N TRP A 439 -35.47 -11.85 22.19
CA TRP A 439 -35.99 -12.91 21.37
C TRP A 439 -36.93 -12.42 20.25
N GLY A 440 -37.68 -11.38 20.50
CA GLY A 440 -38.51 -10.73 19.48
C GLY A 440 -37.77 -10.17 18.27
N VAL A 441 -36.43 -10.04 18.33
CA VAL A 441 -35.57 -9.56 17.25
C VAL A 441 -34.79 -10.70 16.58
N VAL A 442 -34.60 -11.80 17.29
CA VAL A 442 -33.86 -13.00 16.81
C VAL A 442 -34.71 -13.78 15.82
N PRO A 443 -34.13 -14.33 14.72
CA PRO A 443 -34.85 -15.20 13.81
C PRO A 443 -35.49 -16.44 14.51
N LYS A 444 -36.72 -16.79 14.15
CA LYS A 444 -37.50 -17.84 14.82
C LYS A 444 -36.93 -19.24 14.64
N GLU A 445 -36.07 -19.43 13.67
CA GLU A 445 -35.37 -20.69 13.37
C GLU A 445 -34.30 -21.02 14.43
N ILE A 446 -33.92 -20.09 15.27
CA ILE A 446 -32.90 -20.30 16.31
C ILE A 446 -33.62 -20.83 17.58
N PRO A 447 -33.11 -21.89 18.24
CA PRO A 447 -33.66 -22.34 19.52
C PRO A 447 -33.60 -21.30 20.61
N PHE A 448 -34.70 -21.07 21.35
CA PHE A 448 -34.74 -20.07 22.42
C PHE A 448 -33.72 -20.31 23.52
N GLU A 449 -33.32 -21.55 23.78
CA GLU A 449 -32.27 -21.88 24.76
C GLU A 449 -30.95 -21.17 24.54
N LYS A 450 -30.61 -20.82 23.27
CA LYS A 450 -29.40 -20.07 22.97
C LYS A 450 -29.47 -18.62 23.42
N VAL A 451 -30.66 -18.06 23.53
CA VAL A 451 -30.91 -16.69 24.01
C VAL A 451 -31.18 -16.66 25.51
N ASN A 452 -31.72 -17.75 26.08
CA ASN A 452 -32.11 -17.84 27.48
C ASN A 452 -30.92 -18.00 28.45
N LYS A 453 -29.89 -17.17 28.26
CA LYS A 453 -28.70 -17.11 29.12
C LYS A 453 -28.14 -15.68 29.15
N PRO A 454 -27.33 -15.31 30.14
CA PRO A 454 -26.62 -14.05 30.07
C PRO A 454 -25.69 -14.01 28.85
N LEU A 455 -25.89 -13.05 27.95
CA LEU A 455 -25.15 -12.96 26.69
C LEU A 455 -23.90 -12.10 26.87
N ASN A 456 -22.76 -12.73 26.97
CA ASN A 456 -21.45 -12.10 26.87
C ASN A 456 -20.96 -12.04 25.41
N SER A 457 -19.83 -11.39 25.15
CA SER A 457 -19.28 -11.25 23.79
C SER A 457 -19.15 -12.59 23.03
N LYS A 458 -18.72 -13.65 23.71
CA LYS A 458 -18.58 -14.98 23.10
C LYS A 458 -19.94 -15.59 22.75
N ALA A 459 -20.91 -15.49 23.66
CA ALA A 459 -22.25 -16.01 23.42
C ALA A 459 -22.99 -15.27 22.30
N ILE A 460 -22.76 -13.96 22.16
CA ILE A 460 -23.28 -13.14 21.03
C ILE A 460 -22.64 -13.58 19.71
N SER A 461 -21.33 -13.77 19.67
CA SER A 461 -20.63 -14.24 18.47
C SER A 461 -21.11 -15.66 18.05
N ASP A 462 -21.32 -16.55 19.02
CA ASP A 462 -21.87 -17.89 18.78
C ASP A 462 -23.33 -17.82 18.28
N LEU A 463 -24.13 -16.88 18.78
CA LEU A 463 -25.50 -16.66 18.32
C LEU A 463 -25.52 -16.18 16.85
N ILE A 464 -24.68 -15.21 16.52
CA ILE A 464 -24.54 -14.72 15.14
C ILE A 464 -24.08 -15.83 14.20
N ASN A 465 -23.09 -16.62 14.60
CA ASN A 465 -22.63 -17.78 13.82
C ASN A 465 -23.72 -18.83 13.56
N THR A 466 -24.64 -18.97 14.49
CA THR A 466 -25.75 -19.93 14.35
C THR A 466 -26.85 -19.38 13.45
N SER A 467 -27.02 -18.05 13.42
CA SER A 467 -28.03 -17.39 12.60
C SER A 467 -27.61 -17.22 11.14
N TYR A 468 -26.31 -17.23 10.89
CA TYR A 468 -25.72 -17.17 9.53
C TYR A 468 -25.67 -18.55 8.88
#